data_6be898952bace1b8c26079ad7ec796c0
#
_entry.id   6be898952bace1b8c26079ad7ec796c0
#
_cell.length_a   1.000
_cell.length_b   1.000
_cell.length_c   1.000
_cell.angle_alpha   90.00
_cell.angle_beta   90.00
_cell.angle_gamma   90.00
#
_symmetry.space_group_name_H-M   'P 1'
#
loop_
_entity.id
_entity.type
_entity.pdbx_description
1 polymer ?
#
loop_
_entity_poly.entity_id
_entity_poly.type
_entity_poly.pdbx_seq_one_letter_code
_entity_poly.pdbx_strand_id
1 'polypeptide(L)'
;MTPEQLLGAARWRLRGIIAGRAVVRLAWVAALCTLAGVLTARWVAWQPIELLALLVPVVVLAAWVAWAATRPMPEAAVAHVADHGLGSHDALAAYLEFAEGSPQFSERISERASRVAGSAELKRAVPASLIGPRHEVGRYLGVAGLAVLCA
;
A
#
# COMPACT_ATOMS: atom_id res chain seq x y z
N MET A 1 -1.57 -23.34 -5.62
CA MET A 1 -2.33 -22.13 -5.26
C MET A 1 -3.39 -21.94 -6.33
N THR A 2 -4.64 -21.68 -5.98
CA THR A 2 -5.69 -21.40 -6.96
C THR A 2 -5.58 -19.95 -7.47
N PRO A 3 -6.11 -19.62 -8.67
CA PRO A 3 -6.12 -18.24 -9.18
C PRO A 3 -6.77 -17.25 -8.20
N GLU A 4 -7.87 -17.64 -7.56
CA GLU A 4 -8.57 -16.83 -6.56
C GLU A 4 -7.71 -16.56 -5.31
N GLN A 5 -7.01 -17.59 -4.82
CA GLN A 5 -6.09 -17.44 -3.69
C GLN A 5 -4.92 -16.51 -4.04
N LEU A 6 -4.40 -16.59 -5.26
CA LEU A 6 -3.34 -15.70 -5.74
C LEU A 6 -3.83 -14.26 -5.81
N LEU A 7 -5.00 -14.02 -6.39
CA LEU A 7 -5.60 -12.69 -6.50
C LEU A 7 -5.91 -12.10 -5.11
N GLY A 8 -6.44 -12.91 -4.18
CA GLY A 8 -6.65 -12.50 -2.80
C GLY A 8 -5.34 -12.09 -2.10
N ALA A 9 -4.30 -12.91 -2.20
CA ALA A 9 -2.99 -12.61 -1.63
C ALA A 9 -2.32 -11.39 -2.29
N ALA A 10 -2.43 -11.24 -3.62
CA ALA A 10 -1.94 -10.08 -4.35
C ALA A 10 -2.65 -8.80 -3.94
N ARG A 11 -3.98 -8.84 -3.73
CA ARG A 11 -4.79 -7.72 -3.22
C ARG A 11 -4.30 -7.26 -1.85
N TRP A 12 -4.10 -8.17 -0.91
CA TRP A 12 -3.60 -7.84 0.43
C TRP A 12 -2.21 -7.23 0.39
N ARG A 13 -1.33 -7.81 -0.42
CA ARG A 13 0.03 -7.29 -0.59
C ARG A 13 0.02 -5.90 -1.24
N LEU A 14 -0.81 -5.66 -2.25
CA LEU A 14 -0.94 -4.37 -2.91
C LEU A 14 -1.49 -3.30 -1.95
N ARG A 15 -2.48 -3.65 -1.12
CA ARG A 15 -2.97 -2.77 -0.03
C ARG A 15 -1.86 -2.40 0.94
N GLY A 16 -1.05 -3.37 1.38
CA GLY A 16 0.10 -3.11 2.25
C GLY A 16 1.13 -2.17 1.62
N ILE A 17 1.40 -2.32 0.33
CA ILE A 17 2.31 -1.43 -0.41
C ILE A 17 1.75 -0.01 -0.51
N ILE A 18 0.47 0.14 -0.84
CA ILE A 18 -0.19 1.45 -0.93
C ILE A 18 -0.24 2.13 0.44
N ALA A 19 -0.62 1.39 1.49
CA ALA A 19 -0.60 1.91 2.86
C ALA A 19 0.82 2.33 3.28
N GLY A 20 1.84 1.51 3.01
CA GLY A 20 3.23 1.84 3.30
C GLY A 20 3.71 3.11 2.59
N ARG A 21 3.35 3.30 1.31
CA ARG A 21 3.63 4.55 0.58
C ARG A 21 2.95 5.76 1.19
N ALA A 22 1.69 5.60 1.59
CA ALA A 22 0.93 6.66 2.24
C ALA A 22 1.60 7.06 3.56
N VAL A 23 1.99 6.08 4.39
CA VAL A 23 2.72 6.32 5.65
C VAL A 23 4.01 7.10 5.39
N VAL A 24 4.84 6.66 4.45
CA VAL A 24 6.11 7.34 4.13
C VAL A 24 5.86 8.78 3.69
N ARG A 25 4.90 9.03 2.81
CA ARG A 25 4.59 10.39 2.33
C ARG A 25 4.03 11.31 3.42
N LEU A 26 3.16 10.78 4.27
CA LEU A 26 2.52 11.56 5.33
C LEU A 26 3.41 11.74 6.56
N ALA A 27 4.39 10.87 6.80
CA ALA A 27 5.34 11.01 7.88
C ALA A 27 6.09 12.36 7.83
N TRP A 28 6.37 12.87 6.64
CA TRP A 28 6.94 14.21 6.44
C TRP A 28 6.02 15.31 6.95
N VAL A 29 4.77 15.27 6.51
CA VAL A 29 3.79 16.28 6.90
C VAL A 29 3.55 16.21 8.40
N ALA A 30 3.45 15.01 8.96
CA ALA A 30 3.31 14.80 10.39
C ALA A 30 4.51 15.38 11.17
N ALA A 31 5.74 15.09 10.73
CA ALA A 31 6.96 15.63 11.36
C ALA A 31 7.01 17.17 11.32
N LEU A 32 6.67 17.77 10.18
CA LEU A 32 6.63 19.23 10.06
C LEU A 32 5.53 19.86 10.93
N CYS A 33 4.34 19.25 11.02
CA CYS A 33 3.26 19.71 11.87
C CYS A 33 3.65 19.61 13.36
N THR A 34 4.30 18.52 13.77
CA THR A 34 4.78 18.34 15.13
C THR A 34 5.84 19.39 15.47
N LEU A 35 6.81 19.61 14.59
CA LEU A 35 7.85 20.63 14.79
C LEU A 35 7.25 22.03 14.90
N ALA A 36 6.33 22.39 14.00
CA ALA A 36 5.64 23.68 14.05
C ALA A 36 4.82 23.83 15.36
N GLY A 37 4.14 22.78 15.80
CA GLY A 37 3.38 22.76 17.03
C GLY A 37 4.26 22.95 18.26
N VAL A 38 5.40 22.27 18.35
CA VAL A 38 6.37 22.42 19.46
C VAL A 38 6.98 23.82 19.48
N LEU A 39 7.30 24.39 18.32
CA LEU A 39 7.82 25.75 18.24
C LEU A 39 6.78 26.79 18.67
N THR A 40 5.52 26.62 18.27
CA THR A 40 4.43 27.54 18.69
C THR A 40 4.10 27.39 20.17
N ALA A 41 4.19 26.20 20.75
CA ALA A 41 3.99 25.96 22.18
C ALA A 41 4.98 26.73 23.07
N ARG A 42 6.20 26.93 22.58
CA ARG A 42 7.21 27.79 23.30
C ARG A 42 6.84 29.26 23.37
N TRP A 43 6.04 29.77 22.42
CA TRP A 43 5.62 31.18 22.38
C TRP A 43 4.29 31.41 23.11
N VAL A 44 3.46 30.39 23.18
CA VAL A 44 2.13 30.45 23.81
C VAL A 44 2.14 29.47 24.97
N ALA A 45 2.17 29.97 26.20
CA ALA A 45 2.19 29.18 27.44
C ALA A 45 0.83 28.45 27.69
N TRP A 46 0.39 27.64 26.73
CA TRP A 46 -0.86 26.89 26.78
C TRP A 46 -0.56 25.37 26.65
N GLN A 47 -0.55 24.71 27.81
CA GLN A 47 -0.20 23.27 27.91
C GLN A 47 -0.91 22.32 26.91
N PRO A 48 -2.22 22.50 26.57
CA PRO A 48 -2.87 21.57 25.62
C PRO A 48 -2.34 21.63 24.19
N ILE A 49 -1.62 22.68 23.78
CA ILE A 49 -1.05 22.76 22.41
C ILE A 49 -0.02 21.66 22.16
N GLU A 50 0.80 21.30 23.15
CA GLU A 50 1.81 20.25 23.01
C GLU A 50 1.17 18.88 22.76
N LEU A 51 0.15 18.56 23.55
CA LEU A 51 -0.62 17.33 23.39
C LEU A 51 -1.33 17.26 22.04
N LEU A 52 -1.94 18.36 21.58
CA LEU A 52 -2.60 18.44 20.28
C LEU A 52 -1.61 18.32 19.13
N ALA A 53 -0.44 18.97 19.23
CA ALA A 53 0.61 18.91 18.23
C ALA A 53 1.13 17.48 18.00
N LEU A 54 1.12 16.65 19.05
CA LEU A 54 1.52 15.24 18.97
C LEU A 54 0.38 14.34 18.53
N LEU A 55 -0.81 14.54 19.02
CA LEU A 55 -1.95 13.62 18.84
C LEU A 55 -2.62 13.77 17.48
N VAL A 56 -2.75 15.01 16.97
CA VAL A 56 -3.39 15.28 15.67
C VAL A 56 -2.69 14.60 14.50
N PRO A 57 -1.36 14.70 14.32
CA PRO A 57 -0.67 14.01 13.25
C PRO A 57 -0.81 12.48 13.32
N VAL A 58 -0.79 11.91 14.52
CA VAL A 58 -0.94 10.46 14.72
C VAL A 58 -2.35 10.01 14.34
N VAL A 59 -3.39 10.73 14.75
CA VAL A 59 -4.77 10.41 14.41
C VAL A 59 -5.01 10.54 12.90
N VAL A 60 -4.50 11.60 12.27
CA VAL A 60 -4.62 11.79 10.82
C VAL A 60 -3.91 10.67 10.06
N LEU A 61 -2.71 10.27 10.50
CA LEU A 61 -1.97 9.17 9.90
C LEU A 61 -2.72 7.85 10.04
N ALA A 62 -3.24 7.54 11.24
CA ALA A 62 -4.01 6.34 11.50
C ALA A 62 -5.31 6.29 10.67
N ALA A 63 -6.04 7.40 10.60
CA ALA A 63 -7.25 7.52 9.78
C ALA A 63 -6.94 7.30 8.28
N TRP A 64 -5.84 7.84 7.78
CA TRP A 64 -5.43 7.66 6.39
C TRP A 64 -5.02 6.23 6.09
N VAL A 65 -4.27 5.58 6.98
CA VAL A 65 -3.90 4.16 6.83
C VAL A 65 -5.14 3.28 6.82
N ALA A 66 -6.07 3.52 7.74
CA ALA A 66 -7.34 2.81 7.79
C ALA A 66 -8.15 3.00 6.50
N TRP A 67 -8.26 4.24 6.01
CA TRP A 67 -8.93 4.53 4.73
C TRP A 67 -8.25 3.83 3.55
N ALA A 68 -6.91 3.88 3.46
CA ALA A 68 -6.17 3.20 2.39
C ALA A 68 -6.33 1.67 2.44
N ALA A 69 -6.42 1.09 3.64
CA ALA A 69 -6.64 -0.34 3.83
C ALA A 69 -8.07 -0.79 3.46
N THR A 70 -9.06 0.07 3.69
CA THR A 70 -10.48 -0.24 3.42
C THR A 70 -10.93 0.13 2.01
N ARG A 71 -10.13 0.87 1.26
CA ARG A 71 -10.49 1.28 -0.11
C ARG A 71 -10.78 0.08 -1.00
N PRO A 72 -11.94 0.05 -1.68
CA PRO A 72 -12.27 -1.04 -2.60
C PRO A 72 -11.29 -1.03 -3.78
N MET A 73 -10.70 -2.19 -4.05
CA MET A 73 -9.84 -2.39 -5.22
C MET A 73 -10.58 -3.30 -6.20
N PRO A 74 -10.82 -2.85 -7.44
CA PRO A 74 -11.44 -3.70 -8.46
C PRO A 74 -10.52 -4.89 -8.77
N GLU A 75 -11.12 -6.07 -8.89
CA GLU A 75 -10.37 -7.32 -9.11
C GLU A 75 -9.57 -7.30 -10.42
N ALA A 76 -10.13 -6.68 -11.45
CA ALA A 76 -9.46 -6.49 -12.72
C ALA A 76 -8.13 -5.73 -12.57
N ALA A 77 -8.08 -4.65 -11.75
CA ALA A 77 -6.85 -3.91 -11.53
C ALA A 77 -5.79 -4.76 -10.81
N VAL A 78 -6.21 -5.60 -9.86
CA VAL A 78 -5.30 -6.52 -9.15
C VAL A 78 -4.76 -7.58 -10.11
N ALA A 79 -5.62 -8.13 -10.99
CA ALA A 79 -5.23 -9.11 -11.98
C ALA A 79 -4.20 -8.53 -12.96
N HIS A 80 -4.42 -7.34 -13.51
CA HIS A 80 -3.45 -6.68 -14.40
C HIS A 80 -2.09 -6.43 -13.73
N VAL A 81 -2.08 -6.00 -12.48
CA VAL A 81 -0.81 -5.80 -11.73
C VAL A 81 -0.09 -7.14 -11.53
N ALA A 82 -0.82 -8.20 -11.18
CA ALA A 82 -0.25 -9.53 -10.99
C ALA A 82 0.26 -10.12 -12.31
N ASP A 83 -0.49 -9.99 -13.40
CA ASP A 83 -0.10 -10.44 -14.74
C ASP A 83 1.16 -9.72 -15.22
N HIS A 84 1.24 -8.42 -15.03
CA HIS A 84 2.43 -7.64 -15.37
C HIS A 84 3.66 -8.10 -14.56
N GLY A 85 3.50 -8.32 -13.27
CA GLY A 85 4.58 -8.79 -12.39
C GLY A 85 5.06 -10.21 -12.71
N LEU A 86 4.16 -11.09 -13.15
CA LEU A 86 4.45 -12.48 -13.51
C LEU A 86 4.83 -12.65 -14.98
N GLY A 87 4.58 -11.66 -15.84
CA GLY A 87 4.76 -11.78 -17.28
C GLY A 87 3.80 -12.80 -17.92
N SER A 88 2.59 -12.94 -17.36
CA SER A 88 1.63 -13.99 -17.74
C SER A 88 0.76 -13.65 -18.94
N HIS A 89 0.98 -12.50 -19.58
CA HIS A 89 0.24 -12.07 -20.76
C HIS A 89 -1.29 -12.10 -20.54
N ASP A 90 -1.75 -11.37 -19.52
CA ASP A 90 -3.17 -11.18 -19.17
C ASP A 90 -3.96 -12.48 -18.86
N ALA A 91 -3.27 -13.52 -18.41
CA ALA A 91 -3.91 -14.80 -18.12
C ALA A 91 -4.89 -14.72 -16.93
N LEU A 92 -4.58 -13.93 -15.91
CA LEU A 92 -5.45 -13.72 -14.75
C LEU A 92 -6.58 -12.73 -15.06
N ALA A 93 -6.30 -11.70 -15.85
CA ALA A 93 -7.33 -10.76 -16.31
C ALA A 93 -8.35 -11.46 -17.20
N ALA A 94 -7.89 -12.28 -18.15
CA ALA A 94 -8.76 -13.11 -18.99
C ALA A 94 -9.58 -14.11 -18.16
N TYR A 95 -8.99 -14.69 -17.11
CA TYR A 95 -9.73 -15.58 -16.21
C TYR A 95 -10.93 -14.88 -15.56
N LEU A 96 -10.77 -13.64 -15.09
CA LEU A 96 -11.87 -12.88 -14.48
C LEU A 96 -12.94 -12.47 -15.49
N GLU A 97 -12.53 -12.10 -16.71
CA GLU A 97 -13.45 -11.63 -17.75
C GLU A 97 -14.27 -12.75 -18.37
N PHE A 98 -13.65 -13.92 -18.58
CA PHE A 98 -14.27 -15.03 -19.30
C PHE A 98 -14.68 -16.22 -18.42
N ALA A 99 -14.56 -16.10 -17.08
CA ALA A 99 -14.97 -17.15 -16.14
C ALA A 99 -16.46 -17.53 -16.30
N GLU A 100 -17.31 -16.57 -16.68
CA GLU A 100 -18.76 -16.75 -16.91
C GLU A 100 -19.12 -17.01 -18.38
N GLY A 101 -18.10 -17.19 -19.26
CA GLY A 101 -18.28 -17.39 -20.70
C GLY A 101 -18.63 -18.82 -21.10
N SER A 102 -18.51 -19.13 -22.41
CA SER A 102 -18.83 -20.46 -22.95
C SER A 102 -17.91 -21.54 -22.33
N PRO A 103 -18.45 -22.75 -22.03
CA PRO A 103 -17.74 -23.80 -21.27
C PRO A 103 -16.37 -24.20 -21.85
N GLN A 104 -16.24 -24.25 -23.18
CA GLN A 104 -15.01 -24.65 -23.85
C GLN A 104 -13.87 -23.62 -23.73
N PHE A 105 -14.21 -22.32 -23.70
CA PHE A 105 -13.24 -21.25 -23.51
C PHE A 105 -12.84 -21.09 -22.03
N SER A 106 -13.80 -21.19 -21.13
CA SER A 106 -13.56 -21.05 -19.70
C SER A 106 -12.62 -22.13 -19.17
N GLU A 107 -12.71 -23.37 -19.66
CA GLU A 107 -11.84 -24.47 -19.25
C GLU A 107 -10.35 -24.22 -19.62
N ARG A 108 -10.06 -23.81 -20.86
CA ARG A 108 -8.70 -23.51 -21.30
C ARG A 108 -8.10 -22.29 -20.58
N ILE A 109 -8.92 -21.27 -20.34
CA ILE A 109 -8.50 -20.07 -19.62
C ILE A 109 -8.23 -20.40 -18.15
N SER A 110 -9.10 -21.17 -17.52
CA SER A 110 -8.94 -21.58 -16.11
C SER A 110 -7.71 -22.48 -15.93
N GLU A 111 -7.44 -23.39 -16.87
CA GLU A 111 -6.24 -24.23 -16.86
C GLU A 111 -4.96 -23.40 -16.98
N ARG A 112 -4.95 -22.39 -17.89
CA ARG A 112 -3.82 -21.47 -18.05
C ARG A 112 -3.61 -20.62 -16.79
N ALA A 113 -4.68 -20.05 -16.23
CA ALA A 113 -4.62 -19.28 -15.00
C ALA A 113 -4.14 -20.13 -13.81
N SER A 114 -4.59 -21.39 -13.73
CA SER A 114 -4.16 -22.33 -12.69
C SER A 114 -2.69 -22.70 -12.80
N ARG A 115 -2.16 -22.86 -14.01
CA ARG A 115 -0.71 -23.08 -14.23
C ARG A 115 0.11 -21.87 -13.80
N VAL A 116 -0.33 -20.67 -14.17
CA VAL A 116 0.31 -19.42 -13.73
C VAL A 116 0.27 -19.30 -12.20
N ALA A 117 -0.89 -19.52 -11.59
CA ALA A 117 -1.05 -19.45 -10.13
C ALA A 117 -0.23 -20.52 -9.39
N GLY A 118 -0.08 -21.71 -9.97
CA GLY A 118 0.72 -22.81 -9.41
C GLY A 118 2.23 -22.52 -9.36
N SER A 119 2.75 -21.79 -10.35
CA SER A 119 4.16 -21.40 -10.46
C SER A 119 4.46 -20.00 -9.92
N ALA A 120 3.42 -19.25 -9.49
CA ALA A 120 3.55 -17.86 -9.12
C ALA A 120 4.23 -17.67 -7.75
N GLU A 121 5.29 -16.87 -7.74
CA GLU A 121 5.83 -16.27 -6.52
C GLU A 121 5.14 -14.93 -6.25
N LEU A 122 4.47 -14.81 -5.11
CA LEU A 122 3.75 -13.60 -4.70
C LEU A 122 4.64 -12.34 -4.72
N LYS A 123 5.95 -12.51 -4.45
CA LYS A 123 6.93 -11.41 -4.52
C LYS A 123 7.15 -10.89 -5.93
N ARG A 124 7.02 -11.75 -6.94
CA ARG A 124 7.11 -11.37 -8.36
C ARG A 124 5.81 -10.78 -8.87
N ALA A 125 4.68 -11.37 -8.48
CA ALA A 125 3.35 -10.87 -8.86
C ALA A 125 3.12 -9.41 -8.42
N VAL A 126 3.59 -9.06 -7.22
CA VAL A 126 3.49 -7.69 -6.69
C VAL A 126 4.85 -7.29 -6.10
N PRO A 127 5.76 -6.75 -6.90
CA PRO A 127 7.11 -6.43 -6.46
C PRO A 127 7.13 -5.25 -5.47
N ALA A 128 7.98 -5.36 -4.45
CA ALA A 128 8.14 -4.30 -3.44
C ALA A 128 8.79 -3.01 -3.99
N SER A 129 9.38 -3.06 -5.20
CA SER A 129 9.88 -1.87 -5.91
C SER A 129 8.79 -0.81 -6.17
N LEU A 130 7.52 -1.21 -6.08
CA LEU A 130 6.40 -0.28 -6.03
C LEU A 130 6.45 0.64 -4.78
N ILE A 131 7.22 0.35 -3.73
CA ILE A 131 7.38 1.18 -2.50
C ILE A 131 8.40 2.27 -2.77
N GLY A 132 8.71 2.85 -3.76
CA GLY A 132 9.64 3.98 -3.94
C GLY A 132 11.11 3.70 -3.53
N PRO A 133 12.02 4.56 -3.89
CA PRO A 133 13.44 4.35 -3.63
C PRO A 133 13.76 4.42 -2.12
N ARG A 134 14.56 3.47 -1.64
CA ARG A 134 14.96 3.33 -0.22
C ARG A 134 15.59 4.58 0.40
N HIS A 135 16.19 5.45 -0.40
CA HIS A 135 16.81 6.69 0.07
C HIS A 135 15.79 7.74 0.57
N GLU A 136 14.54 7.67 0.13
CA GLU A 136 13.50 8.55 0.68
C GLU A 136 13.19 8.20 2.15
N VAL A 137 13.13 6.91 2.49
CA VAL A 137 12.85 6.46 3.86
C VAL A 137 13.92 6.95 4.84
N GLY A 138 15.20 6.94 4.45
CA GLY A 138 16.29 7.44 5.28
C GLY A 138 16.18 8.95 5.57
N ARG A 139 15.76 9.74 4.60
CA ARG A 139 15.51 11.18 4.79
C ARG A 139 14.38 11.44 5.78
N TYR A 140 13.30 10.66 5.71
CA TYR A 140 12.17 10.79 6.64
C TYR A 140 12.55 10.45 8.08
N LEU A 141 13.31 9.37 8.30
CA LEU A 141 13.83 9.02 9.62
C LEU A 141 14.76 10.07 10.20
N GLY A 142 15.57 10.71 9.35
CA GLY A 142 16.47 11.79 9.77
C GLY A 142 15.72 13.02 10.28
N VAL A 143 14.66 13.45 9.58
CA VAL A 143 13.85 14.61 9.99
C VAL A 143 13.01 14.30 11.22
N ALA A 144 12.42 13.09 11.31
CA ALA A 144 11.70 12.67 12.51
C ALA A 144 12.61 12.60 13.73
N GLY A 145 13.85 12.10 13.58
CA GLY A 145 14.86 12.09 14.64
C GLY A 145 15.27 13.49 15.09
N LEU A 146 15.42 14.44 14.15
CA LEU A 146 15.70 15.84 14.46
C LEU A 146 14.55 16.50 15.22
N ALA A 147 13.30 16.23 14.84
CA ALA A 147 12.13 16.76 15.55
C ALA A 147 12.05 16.27 17.00
N VAL A 148 12.40 14.99 17.25
CA VAL A 148 12.47 14.43 18.62
C VAL A 148 13.61 15.01 19.43
N LEU A 149 14.76 15.33 18.83
CA LEU A 149 15.90 15.95 19.53
C LEU A 149 15.67 17.42 19.86
N CYS A 150 14.78 18.10 19.14
CA CYS A 150 14.41 19.50 19.39
C CYS A 150 13.24 19.68 20.37
N ALA A 151 12.54 18.59 20.72
CA ALA A 151 11.42 18.59 21.67
C ALA A 151 11.92 18.40 23.11
#